data_56a6beba555c4a3aa5cd87f974a57dd8
#
_entry.id   56a6beba555c4a3aa5cd87f974a57dd8
#
_cell.length_a   1.000
_cell.length_b   1.000
_cell.length_c   1.000
_cell.angle_alpha   90.00
_cell.angle_beta   90.00
_cell.angle_gamma   90.00
#
_symmetry.space_group_name_H-M   'P 1'
#
loop_
_entity.id
_entity.type
_entity.pdbx_description
1 polymer ?
#
loop_
_entity_poly.entity_id
_entity_poly.type
_entity_poly.pdbx_seq_one_letter_code
_entity_poly.pdbx_strand_id
1 'polypeptide(L)'
;MARLKSQLPNLFQNYNLCGFYDKKIFTDNKFFYLDFNIVFSNSANNVISISEGENFINTNFVNNDNNTKLDISKLVYDIDSDPFNVSFADWTEKWWQWTYSIPWDKNPSYDDTGKYCSENQRGPVWFLTLAYEHPVIRTCDIPKNTALLITLLNSECSYAEFPLLKTEEELRECAKHIQDLVVGGNASLNKMPIPNLENYRVQTDIFNFTLPENNILNLTSQSTQAVADGNWLFLKPLPPGTHELKVKGDVNATSTIVINGNEYNGPVGWNYTTTYILNIK
;
A
#
# COMPACT_ATOMS: atom_id res chain seq x y z
N MET A 1 7.39 35.75 -14.53
CA MET A 1 6.69 34.48 -14.27
C MET A 1 5.48 34.68 -13.36
N ALA A 2 4.61 35.60 -13.69
CA ALA A 2 3.42 35.91 -12.88
C ALA A 2 2.25 36.35 -13.78
N ARG A 3 1.92 35.53 -14.81
CA ARG A 3 0.80 35.85 -15.70
C ARG A 3 0.21 34.62 -16.42
N LEU A 4 0.08 33.49 -15.72
CA LEU A 4 -0.61 32.28 -16.24
C LEU A 4 -1.52 31.62 -15.19
N LYS A 5 -1.96 32.38 -14.18
CA LYS A 5 -2.88 31.90 -13.12
C LYS A 5 -4.34 32.31 -13.29
N SER A 6 -4.75 32.90 -14.42
CA SER A 6 -6.10 33.47 -14.53
C SER A 6 -7.01 32.91 -15.65
N GLN A 7 -6.70 31.75 -16.26
CA GLN A 7 -7.57 31.19 -17.31
C GLN A 7 -7.84 29.70 -17.25
N LEU A 8 -7.80 29.06 -16.09
CA LEU A 8 -8.31 27.69 -15.90
C LEU A 8 -9.15 27.56 -14.62
N PRO A 9 -10.29 28.23 -14.54
CA PRO A 9 -11.33 27.85 -13.59
C PRO A 9 -12.28 26.89 -14.31
N ASN A 10 -12.60 25.77 -13.76
CA ASN A 10 -13.71 24.86 -14.07
C ASN A 10 -13.43 23.51 -14.76
N LEU A 11 -12.21 23.01 -14.80
CA LEU A 11 -12.01 21.61 -15.26
C LEU A 11 -11.55 20.62 -14.18
N PHE A 12 -11.40 21.04 -12.93
CA PHE A 12 -10.87 20.18 -11.85
C PHE A 12 -11.79 20.05 -10.62
N GLN A 13 -13.08 20.32 -10.75
CA GLN A 13 -14.01 20.26 -9.62
C GLN A 13 -14.70 18.91 -9.41
N ASN A 14 -14.38 17.86 -10.17
CA ASN A 14 -15.07 16.57 -10.05
C ASN A 14 -14.14 15.34 -10.09
N TYR A 15 -12.93 15.43 -9.57
CA TYR A 15 -12.03 14.28 -9.50
C TYR A 15 -11.71 13.92 -8.03
N ASN A 16 -12.64 13.25 -7.38
CA ASN A 16 -12.36 12.56 -6.14
C ASN A 16 -11.93 11.13 -6.48
N LEU A 17 -10.63 10.88 -6.44
CA LEU A 17 -10.05 9.56 -6.59
C LEU A 17 -9.83 8.96 -5.22
N CYS A 18 -10.48 7.86 -4.94
CA CYS A 18 -10.13 6.98 -3.84
C CYS A 18 -8.66 6.54 -3.98
N GLY A 19 -7.75 7.24 -3.33
CA GLY A 19 -6.36 6.79 -3.12
C GLY A 19 -5.40 6.70 -4.31
N PHE A 20 -5.77 7.16 -5.53
CA PHE A 20 -4.92 7.05 -6.70
C PHE A 20 -4.83 8.38 -7.47
N TYR A 21 -3.82 9.19 -7.17
CA TYR A 21 -3.49 10.36 -7.96
C TYR A 21 -2.35 10.05 -8.93
N ASP A 22 -2.68 10.02 -10.22
CA ASP A 22 -1.68 10.08 -11.29
C ASP A 22 -1.54 11.56 -11.74
N LYS A 23 -0.47 12.22 -11.31
CA LYS A 23 -0.11 13.55 -11.82
C LYS A 23 0.52 13.40 -13.20
N LYS A 24 -0.30 13.28 -14.26
CA LYS A 24 0.21 13.48 -15.62
C LYS A 24 0.41 14.97 -15.88
N ILE A 25 1.65 15.40 -15.91
CA ILE A 25 2.02 16.70 -16.46
C ILE A 25 1.99 16.55 -17.98
N PHE A 26 0.97 17.13 -18.62
CA PHE A 26 0.91 17.26 -20.08
C PHE A 26 1.88 18.37 -20.52
N THR A 27 2.91 18.01 -21.24
CA THR A 27 3.61 18.92 -22.14
C THR A 27 3.67 18.27 -23.52
N ASP A 28 3.04 18.97 -24.48
CA ASP A 28 3.21 18.83 -25.93
C ASP A 28 3.25 17.42 -26.56
N ASN A 29 2.05 16.94 -26.96
CA ASN A 29 1.79 16.02 -28.10
C ASN A 29 2.98 15.27 -28.72
N LYS A 30 3.70 14.45 -27.96
CA LYS A 30 4.54 13.36 -28.52
C LYS A 30 4.74 12.25 -27.48
N PHE A 31 4.29 11.05 -27.86
CA PHE A 31 4.69 9.81 -27.19
C PHE A 31 6.14 9.49 -27.55
N PHE A 32 7.03 9.39 -26.56
CA PHE A 32 8.32 8.73 -26.72
C PHE A 32 8.31 7.47 -25.86
N TYR A 33 8.26 6.32 -26.53
CA TYR A 33 8.73 5.07 -25.94
C TYR A 33 10.25 5.07 -26.03
N LEU A 34 10.93 5.05 -24.89
CA LEU A 34 12.35 4.76 -24.82
C LEU A 34 12.53 3.31 -24.42
N ASP A 35 12.70 2.44 -25.42
CA ASP A 35 13.25 1.11 -25.21
C ASP A 35 14.73 1.25 -24.83
N PHE A 36 15.05 1.07 -23.56
CA PHE A 36 16.43 0.93 -23.13
C PHE A 36 16.83 -0.55 -23.15
N ASN A 37 17.39 -1.01 -24.27
CA ASN A 37 18.22 -2.20 -24.30
C ASN A 37 19.61 -1.83 -23.80
N ILE A 38 19.90 -2.07 -22.51
CA ILE A 38 21.25 -1.97 -21.97
C ILE A 38 21.92 -3.33 -22.15
N VAL A 39 22.78 -3.42 -23.16
CA VAL A 39 23.69 -4.56 -23.33
C VAL A 39 24.93 -4.31 -22.46
N PHE A 40 25.03 -5.05 -21.35
CA PHE A 40 26.30 -5.14 -20.62
C PHE A 40 27.18 -6.19 -21.28
N SER A 41 28.22 -5.76 -21.96
CA SER A 41 29.33 -6.64 -22.35
C SER A 41 30.32 -6.71 -21.19
N ASN A 42 30.41 -7.85 -20.53
CA ASN A 42 31.61 -8.20 -19.76
C ASN A 42 32.10 -9.58 -20.17
N SER A 43 33.38 -9.56 -20.55
CA SER A 43 34.16 -10.69 -21.01
C SER A 43 34.34 -11.75 -19.93
N ALA A 44 33.60 -12.83 -20.01
CA ALA A 44 34.04 -14.18 -19.60
C ALA A 44 32.99 -15.19 -20.08
N ASN A 45 33.41 -16.12 -20.88
CA ASN A 45 32.65 -17.17 -21.53
C ASN A 45 31.78 -17.97 -20.53
N ASN A 46 30.47 -17.83 -20.63
CA ASN A 46 29.50 -18.90 -20.37
C ASN A 46 28.15 -18.49 -20.95
N VAL A 47 27.81 -19.10 -22.06
CA VAL A 47 26.48 -19.02 -22.69
C VAL A 47 25.55 -19.91 -21.87
N ILE A 48 24.61 -19.31 -21.13
CA ILE A 48 23.47 -20.02 -20.56
C ILE A 48 22.25 -19.66 -21.40
N SER A 49 21.82 -20.60 -22.22
CA SER A 49 20.52 -20.55 -22.89
C SER A 49 19.43 -20.87 -21.86
N ILE A 50 18.57 -19.90 -21.56
CA ILE A 50 17.36 -20.15 -20.77
C ILE A 50 16.25 -20.45 -21.74
N SER A 51 15.82 -21.71 -21.79
CA SER A 51 14.54 -22.12 -22.37
C SER A 51 13.44 -21.95 -21.33
N GLU A 52 12.31 -21.38 -21.73
CA GLU A 52 11.10 -21.30 -20.93
C GLU A 52 10.67 -22.71 -20.45
N GLY A 53 10.55 -22.87 -19.15
CA GLY A 53 10.06 -24.09 -18.53
C GLY A 53 10.15 -23.95 -17.01
N GLU A 54 9.00 -23.80 -16.36
CA GLU A 54 8.88 -23.78 -14.91
C GLU A 54 9.43 -25.06 -14.29
N ASN A 55 10.54 -24.98 -13.57
CA ASN A 55 10.94 -26.00 -12.63
C ASN A 55 11.59 -25.33 -11.40
N PHE A 56 10.88 -25.38 -10.27
CA PHE A 56 11.41 -25.03 -8.97
C PHE A 56 12.57 -25.97 -8.62
N ILE A 57 13.79 -25.47 -8.68
CA ILE A 57 14.95 -26.17 -8.15
C ILE A 57 14.99 -25.96 -6.64
N ASN A 58 14.68 -27.01 -5.90
CA ASN A 58 14.81 -27.09 -4.46
C ASN A 58 16.32 -27.23 -4.12
N THR A 59 17.03 -26.11 -4.01
CA THR A 59 18.42 -26.15 -3.54
C THR A 59 18.46 -26.17 -2.02
N ASN A 60 18.64 -27.37 -1.47
CA ASN A 60 19.00 -27.55 -0.06
C ASN A 60 20.41 -27.00 0.16
N PHE A 61 20.54 -25.75 0.59
CA PHE A 61 21.76 -25.26 1.19
C PHE A 61 21.79 -25.70 2.65
N VAL A 62 22.55 -26.72 2.94
CA VAL A 62 22.92 -27.08 4.33
C VAL A 62 24.00 -26.11 4.76
N ASN A 63 23.62 -25.01 5.39
CA ASN A 63 24.53 -24.19 6.17
C ASN A 63 24.43 -24.64 7.63
N ASN A 64 25.51 -25.27 8.10
CA ASN A 64 25.77 -25.55 9.52
C ASN A 64 26.12 -24.24 10.22
N ASP A 65 25.11 -23.41 10.51
CA ASP A 65 25.18 -22.38 11.53
C ASP A 65 23.90 -22.50 12.37
N ASN A 66 24.04 -22.51 13.69
CA ASN A 66 22.95 -22.53 14.66
C ASN A 66 22.07 -21.27 14.58
N ASN A 67 21.54 -21.00 13.40
CA ASN A 67 20.58 -19.95 13.13
C ASN A 67 19.21 -20.63 13.01
N THR A 68 18.40 -20.52 14.05
CA THR A 68 16.98 -20.91 14.00
C THR A 68 16.36 -20.21 12.79
N LYS A 69 16.16 -20.97 11.70
CA LYS A 69 15.49 -20.50 10.48
C LYS A 69 14.17 -19.87 10.90
N LEU A 70 14.01 -18.60 10.65
CA LEU A 70 12.79 -17.86 10.96
C LEU A 70 11.60 -18.53 10.26
N ASP A 71 10.68 -19.08 11.04
CA ASP A 71 9.48 -19.72 10.52
C ASP A 71 8.44 -18.61 10.21
N ILE A 72 8.38 -18.21 8.95
CA ILE A 72 7.51 -17.12 8.46
C ILE A 72 6.05 -17.34 8.84
N SER A 73 5.56 -18.58 8.80
CA SER A 73 4.15 -18.87 9.11
C SER A 73 3.77 -18.52 10.54
N LYS A 74 4.72 -18.57 11.47
CA LYS A 74 4.52 -18.20 12.87
C LYS A 74 4.60 -16.71 13.15
N LEU A 75 5.09 -15.93 12.18
CA LEU A 75 5.27 -14.49 12.33
C LEU A 75 4.05 -13.69 11.92
N VAL A 76 3.09 -14.26 11.19
CA VAL A 76 1.85 -13.58 10.80
C VAL A 76 0.81 -13.82 11.88
N TYR A 77 0.07 -12.79 12.26
CA TYR A 77 -1.13 -12.94 13.07
C TYR A 77 -2.25 -13.56 12.24
N ASP A 78 -3.02 -14.43 12.87
CA ASP A 78 -4.24 -14.97 12.27
C ASP A 78 -5.28 -13.85 12.10
N ILE A 79 -6.09 -13.90 11.03
CA ILE A 79 -7.11 -12.91 10.76
C ILE A 79 -8.21 -12.88 11.83
N ASP A 80 -8.49 -14.03 12.45
CA ASP A 80 -9.47 -14.17 13.54
C ASP A 80 -8.88 -13.89 14.92
N SER A 81 -7.61 -13.44 15.00
CA SER A 81 -6.96 -13.15 16.27
C SER A 81 -7.20 -11.71 16.73
N ASP A 82 -7.07 -11.50 18.04
CA ASP A 82 -7.18 -10.20 18.70
C ASP A 82 -5.80 -9.72 19.22
N PRO A 83 -4.88 -9.31 18.35
CA PRO A 83 -3.55 -8.84 18.79
C PRO A 83 -3.71 -7.64 19.73
N PHE A 84 -3.10 -7.74 20.91
CA PHE A 84 -3.19 -6.69 21.94
C PHE A 84 -4.62 -6.39 22.42
N ASN A 85 -5.51 -7.38 22.42
CA ASN A 85 -6.94 -7.29 22.78
C ASN A 85 -7.75 -6.31 21.88
N VAL A 86 -7.36 -6.21 20.63
CA VAL A 86 -8.04 -5.43 19.58
C VAL A 86 -8.18 -6.34 18.37
N SER A 87 -9.35 -6.41 17.77
CA SER A 87 -9.59 -7.26 16.60
C SER A 87 -8.69 -6.90 15.43
N PHE A 88 -8.45 -7.86 14.54
CA PHE A 88 -7.68 -7.59 13.32
C PHE A 88 -8.34 -6.47 12.51
N ALA A 89 -9.67 -6.47 12.37
CA ALA A 89 -10.44 -5.44 11.67
C ALA A 89 -10.25 -4.04 12.30
N ASP A 90 -10.35 -3.93 13.63
CA ASP A 90 -10.14 -2.65 14.33
C ASP A 90 -8.71 -2.12 14.17
N TRP A 91 -7.72 -3.00 14.01
CA TRP A 91 -6.36 -2.55 13.70
C TRP A 91 -6.25 -1.96 12.30
N THR A 92 -7.01 -2.47 11.34
CA THR A 92 -7.05 -1.90 9.98
C THR A 92 -7.77 -0.54 9.96
N GLU A 93 -8.83 -0.36 10.76
CA GLU A 93 -9.46 0.93 11.01
C GLU A 93 -8.45 1.95 11.56
N LYS A 94 -7.69 1.56 12.62
CA LYS A 94 -6.67 2.43 13.24
C LYS A 94 -5.58 2.81 12.26
N TRP A 95 -5.24 1.94 11.32
CA TRP A 95 -4.30 2.25 10.25
C TRP A 95 -4.85 3.36 9.33
N TRP A 96 -6.15 3.30 8.96
CA TRP A 96 -6.78 4.34 8.16
C TRP A 96 -6.85 5.66 8.91
N GLN A 97 -7.25 5.64 10.18
CA GLN A 97 -7.28 6.81 11.06
C GLN A 97 -5.88 7.45 11.17
N TRP A 98 -4.85 6.62 11.29
CA TRP A 98 -3.46 7.08 11.36
C TRP A 98 -3.03 7.73 10.04
N THR A 99 -3.14 7.06 8.90
CA THR A 99 -2.65 7.56 7.62
C THR A 99 -3.35 8.85 7.20
N TYR A 100 -4.66 8.95 7.44
CA TYR A 100 -5.44 10.16 7.11
C TYR A 100 -5.22 11.33 8.08
N SER A 101 -4.76 11.07 9.30
CA SER A 101 -4.42 12.13 10.26
C SER A 101 -3.14 12.88 9.92
N ILE A 102 -2.33 12.37 8.99
CA ILE A 102 -1.01 12.93 8.66
C ILE A 102 -1.13 13.81 7.43
N PRO A 103 -0.71 15.11 7.51
CA PRO A 103 -0.65 16.00 6.36
C PRO A 103 0.20 15.43 5.21
N TRP A 104 -0.13 15.80 3.99
CA TRP A 104 0.47 15.26 2.76
C TRP A 104 2.00 15.37 2.74
N ASP A 105 2.56 16.49 3.20
CA ASP A 105 4.00 16.78 3.19
C ASP A 105 4.82 15.93 4.18
N LYS A 106 4.15 15.21 5.09
CA LYS A 106 4.77 14.30 6.07
C LYS A 106 4.19 12.88 6.00
N ASN A 107 3.29 12.64 5.07
CA ASN A 107 2.63 11.35 5.00
C ASN A 107 3.58 10.26 4.48
N PRO A 108 3.75 9.14 5.21
CA PRO A 108 4.63 8.05 4.82
C PRO A 108 4.30 7.42 3.46
N SER A 109 3.06 7.54 2.97
CA SER A 109 2.67 7.01 1.65
C SER A 109 3.37 7.73 0.49
N TYR A 110 3.76 8.99 0.70
CA TYR A 110 4.44 9.84 -0.30
C TYR A 110 5.93 10.08 0.02
N ASP A 111 6.47 9.35 1.00
CA ASP A 111 7.89 9.42 1.38
C ASP A 111 8.66 8.27 0.73
N ASP A 112 9.61 8.59 -0.14
CA ASP A 112 10.41 7.60 -0.86
C ASP A 112 11.50 6.94 -0.02
N THR A 113 11.86 7.56 1.11
CA THR A 113 13.08 7.22 1.84
C THR A 113 12.85 6.54 3.18
N GLY A 114 11.65 6.69 3.75
CA GLY A 114 11.33 6.28 5.12
C GLY A 114 11.60 7.37 6.17
N LYS A 115 11.88 8.59 5.75
CA LYS A 115 12.11 9.74 6.66
C LYS A 115 10.94 9.96 7.63
N TYR A 116 9.72 9.72 7.16
CA TYR A 116 8.49 9.91 7.94
C TYR A 116 7.92 8.61 8.49
N CYS A 117 8.67 7.50 8.47
CA CYS A 117 8.22 6.22 9.03
C CYS A 117 7.72 6.29 10.48
N SER A 118 8.26 7.19 11.30
CA SER A 118 7.90 7.35 12.71
C SER A 118 6.79 8.36 12.94
N GLU A 119 6.25 8.98 11.88
CA GLU A 119 5.24 10.03 12.03
C GLU A 119 3.96 9.47 12.67
N ASN A 120 3.53 10.09 13.77
CA ASN A 120 2.33 9.74 14.54
C ASN A 120 2.21 8.26 14.96
N GLN A 121 3.30 7.48 14.98
CA GLN A 121 3.29 6.10 15.46
C GLN A 121 3.03 6.05 16.96
N ARG A 122 2.12 5.17 17.41
CA ARG A 122 1.76 5.04 18.82
C ARG A 122 1.36 3.60 19.16
N GLY A 123 1.68 3.18 20.38
CA GLY A 123 1.23 1.90 20.92
C GLY A 123 2.06 0.70 20.42
N PRO A 124 1.50 -0.52 20.48
CA PRO A 124 2.24 -1.76 20.25
C PRO A 124 2.33 -2.17 18.78
N VAL A 125 1.68 -1.45 17.88
CA VAL A 125 1.64 -1.72 16.44
C VAL A 125 2.21 -0.53 15.67
N TRP A 126 3.16 -0.81 14.79
CA TRP A 126 3.74 0.15 13.86
C TRP A 126 3.09 0.00 12.50
N PHE A 127 2.58 1.09 11.98
CA PHE A 127 1.89 1.14 10.71
C PHE A 127 2.84 1.43 9.55
N LEU A 128 2.69 0.69 8.46
CA LEU A 128 3.47 0.86 7.23
C LEU A 128 2.52 1.04 6.05
N THR A 129 2.95 1.78 5.03
CA THR A 129 2.17 2.09 3.83
C THR A 129 2.86 1.57 2.58
N LEU A 130 2.11 1.39 1.50
CA LEU A 130 2.68 1.24 0.15
C LEU A 130 3.03 2.62 -0.44
N ALA A 131 3.92 2.63 -1.40
CA ALA A 131 4.17 3.80 -2.24
C ALA A 131 3.12 3.90 -3.34
N TYR A 132 2.66 5.12 -3.67
CA TYR A 132 1.60 5.32 -4.65
C TYR A 132 2.09 5.65 -6.05
N GLU A 133 3.29 6.21 -6.23
CA GLU A 133 3.70 6.77 -7.51
C GLU A 133 4.72 5.92 -8.26
N HIS A 134 5.62 5.24 -7.55
CA HIS A 134 6.72 4.45 -8.13
C HIS A 134 7.32 3.48 -7.10
N PRO A 135 8.13 2.50 -7.53
CA PRO A 135 8.83 1.61 -6.60
C PRO A 135 9.80 2.39 -5.71
N VAL A 136 9.80 2.09 -4.40
CA VAL A 136 10.66 2.79 -3.42
C VAL A 136 11.40 1.81 -2.50
N ILE A 137 12.48 2.32 -1.90
CA ILE A 137 13.20 1.64 -0.80
C ILE A 137 13.22 2.59 0.40
N ARG A 138 12.54 2.19 1.47
CA ARG A 138 12.40 2.96 2.71
C ARG A 138 13.20 2.34 3.83
N THR A 139 13.91 3.15 4.61
CA THR A 139 14.61 2.69 5.82
C THR A 139 13.88 3.20 7.05
N CYS A 140 13.49 2.30 7.96
CA CYS A 140 12.74 2.62 9.16
C CYS A 140 13.39 2.01 10.40
N ASP A 141 13.58 2.84 11.43
CA ASP A 141 13.98 2.42 12.76
C ASP A 141 12.73 2.13 13.59
N ILE A 142 12.57 0.90 14.05
CA ILE A 142 11.36 0.43 14.72
C ILE A 142 11.72 -0.09 16.11
N PRO A 143 11.00 0.32 17.17
CA PRO A 143 11.22 -0.19 18.51
C PRO A 143 11.02 -1.70 18.59
N LYS A 144 11.89 -2.40 19.32
CA LYS A 144 11.70 -3.84 19.61
C LYS A 144 10.34 -4.10 20.27
N ASN A 145 9.84 -5.30 20.14
CA ASN A 145 8.54 -5.74 20.66
C ASN A 145 7.32 -5.02 20.05
N THR A 146 7.50 -4.37 18.91
CA THR A 146 6.42 -3.71 18.15
C THR A 146 6.00 -4.59 16.98
N ALA A 147 4.72 -4.88 16.86
CA ALA A 147 4.15 -5.58 15.71
C ALA A 147 4.05 -4.64 14.51
N LEU A 148 3.95 -5.19 13.29
CA LEU A 148 3.93 -4.39 12.06
C LEU A 148 2.64 -4.65 11.29
N LEU A 149 1.86 -3.63 11.01
CA LEU A 149 0.70 -3.72 10.13
C LEU A 149 0.96 -2.94 8.83
N ILE A 150 0.91 -3.66 7.72
CA ILE A 150 1.07 -3.08 6.38
C ILE A 150 -0.09 -3.51 5.48
N THR A 151 -0.58 -2.58 4.66
CA THR A 151 -1.50 -2.93 3.58
C THR A 151 -0.78 -3.68 2.47
N LEU A 152 -1.43 -4.69 1.90
CA LEU A 152 -1.01 -5.29 0.63
C LEU A 152 -1.64 -4.55 -0.54
N LEU A 153 -2.91 -4.26 -0.43
CA LEU A 153 -3.73 -3.27 -1.12
C LEU A 153 -5.03 -3.15 -0.36
N ASN A 154 -5.51 -1.95 -0.21
CA ASN A 154 -6.74 -1.65 0.49
C ASN A 154 -7.46 -0.48 -0.19
N SER A 155 -8.74 -0.44 0.01
CA SER A 155 -9.63 0.63 -0.43
C SER A 155 -10.48 1.10 0.74
N GLU A 156 -10.96 2.31 0.68
CA GLU A 156 -11.99 2.82 1.57
C GLU A 156 -12.95 3.70 0.79
N CYS A 157 -14.14 3.89 1.30
CA CYS A 157 -15.09 4.87 0.81
C CYS A 157 -15.62 5.67 1.99
N SER A 158 -15.60 6.98 1.86
CA SER A 158 -16.09 7.92 2.87
C SER A 158 -17.15 8.85 2.31
N TYR A 159 -17.98 9.40 3.20
CA TYR A 159 -18.94 10.44 2.79
C TYR A 159 -18.25 11.72 2.30
N ALA A 160 -16.98 11.94 2.67
CA ALA A 160 -16.21 13.08 2.19
C ALA A 160 -15.79 12.92 0.73
N GLU A 161 -15.38 11.73 0.32
CA GLU A 161 -14.94 11.43 -1.05
C GLU A 161 -16.10 11.12 -1.98
N PHE A 162 -17.14 10.48 -1.45
CA PHE A 162 -18.34 10.04 -2.19
C PHE A 162 -19.61 10.70 -1.62
N PRO A 163 -19.81 12.00 -1.78
CA PRO A 163 -20.88 12.74 -1.12
C PRO A 163 -22.30 12.35 -1.57
N LEU A 164 -22.40 11.55 -2.62
CA LEU A 164 -23.69 11.00 -3.09
C LEU A 164 -24.11 9.75 -2.29
N LEU A 165 -23.19 9.06 -1.62
CA LEU A 165 -23.49 7.94 -0.72
C LEU A 165 -24.04 8.49 0.58
N LYS A 166 -25.05 7.80 1.17
CA LYS A 166 -25.81 8.30 2.32
C LYS A 166 -25.96 7.28 3.45
N THR A 167 -25.66 6.02 3.19
CA THR A 167 -25.82 4.94 4.15
C THR A 167 -24.52 4.17 4.33
N GLU A 168 -24.36 3.51 5.46
CA GLU A 168 -23.23 2.62 5.72
C GLU A 168 -23.14 1.51 4.66
N GLU A 169 -24.27 0.93 4.27
CA GLU A 169 -24.32 -0.12 3.26
C GLU A 169 -23.75 0.35 1.92
N GLU A 170 -24.06 1.57 1.52
CA GLU A 170 -23.49 2.16 0.29
C GLU A 170 -21.99 2.37 0.39
N LEU A 171 -21.45 2.77 1.56
CA LEU A 171 -20.01 2.85 1.80
C LEU A 171 -19.37 1.45 1.75
N ARG A 172 -20.01 0.47 2.35
CA ARG A 172 -19.57 -0.93 2.41
C ARG A 172 -19.45 -1.53 1.01
N GLU A 173 -20.50 -1.38 0.21
CA GLU A 173 -20.52 -1.83 -1.19
C GLU A 173 -19.49 -1.08 -2.05
N CYS A 174 -19.30 0.22 -1.82
CA CYS A 174 -18.30 1.03 -2.50
C CYS A 174 -16.89 0.49 -2.23
N ALA A 175 -16.49 0.35 -0.97
CA ALA A 175 -15.17 -0.15 -0.59
C ALA A 175 -14.93 -1.57 -1.12
N LYS A 176 -15.93 -2.44 -0.99
CA LYS A 176 -15.90 -3.79 -1.53
C LYS A 176 -15.70 -3.82 -3.04
N HIS A 177 -16.47 -3.01 -3.76
CA HIS A 177 -16.41 -2.96 -5.23
C HIS A 177 -15.02 -2.54 -5.73
N ILE A 178 -14.42 -1.53 -5.09
CA ILE A 178 -13.05 -1.09 -5.42
C ILE A 178 -12.04 -2.19 -5.08
N GLN A 179 -12.18 -2.83 -3.91
CA GLN A 179 -11.27 -3.90 -3.49
C GLN A 179 -11.38 -5.14 -4.39
N ASP A 180 -12.54 -5.42 -4.97
CA ASP A 180 -12.73 -6.54 -5.91
C ASP A 180 -11.95 -6.34 -7.24
N LEU A 181 -11.41 -5.15 -7.51
CA LEU A 181 -10.53 -4.86 -8.65
C LEU A 181 -9.07 -5.24 -8.37
N VAL A 182 -8.72 -5.54 -7.12
CA VAL A 182 -7.39 -6.02 -6.74
C VAL A 182 -7.21 -7.43 -7.27
N VAL A 183 -6.19 -7.64 -8.09
CA VAL A 183 -5.93 -8.95 -8.72
C VAL A 183 -4.88 -9.76 -7.99
N GLY A 184 -4.12 -9.16 -7.10
CA GLY A 184 -3.13 -9.86 -6.31
C GLY A 184 -2.25 -8.94 -5.49
N GLY A 185 -1.53 -9.59 -4.59
CA GLY A 185 -0.48 -8.97 -3.80
C GLY A 185 0.51 -10.03 -3.37
N ASN A 186 1.75 -9.66 -3.21
CA ASN A 186 2.75 -10.56 -2.64
C ASN A 186 3.66 -9.81 -1.68
N ALA A 187 4.19 -10.56 -0.72
CA ALA A 187 5.16 -10.04 0.24
C ALA A 187 6.25 -11.07 0.51
N SER A 188 7.42 -10.59 0.87
CA SER A 188 8.51 -11.41 1.36
C SER A 188 9.21 -10.73 2.53
N LEU A 189 9.63 -11.52 3.51
CA LEU A 189 10.46 -11.08 4.62
C LEU A 189 11.81 -11.79 4.53
N ASN A 190 12.91 -11.02 4.49
CA ASN A 190 14.28 -11.53 4.33
C ASN A 190 14.39 -12.49 3.13
N LYS A 191 13.77 -12.10 1.99
CA LYS A 191 13.68 -12.87 0.74
C LYS A 191 12.86 -14.15 0.82
N MET A 192 12.26 -14.47 1.97
CA MET A 192 11.36 -15.61 2.12
C MET A 192 9.92 -15.15 1.82
N PRO A 193 9.22 -15.77 0.87
CA PRO A 193 7.85 -15.38 0.53
C PRO A 193 6.91 -15.65 1.71
N ILE A 194 5.94 -14.77 1.89
CA ILE A 194 4.84 -14.93 2.85
C ILE A 194 3.66 -15.51 2.06
N PRO A 195 3.22 -16.72 2.38
CA PRO A 195 2.17 -17.40 1.61
C PRO A 195 0.76 -16.95 2.02
N ASN A 196 -0.23 -17.27 1.17
CA ASN A 196 -1.68 -17.21 1.44
C ASN A 196 -2.17 -15.80 1.83
N LEU A 197 -1.61 -14.76 1.23
CA LEU A 197 -1.94 -13.36 1.55
C LEU A 197 -3.37 -13.00 1.15
N GLU A 198 -3.96 -13.74 0.22
CA GLU A 198 -5.36 -13.63 -0.17
C GLU A 198 -6.35 -13.92 0.97
N ASN A 199 -5.94 -14.68 1.99
CA ASN A 199 -6.77 -15.04 3.13
C ASN A 199 -6.87 -13.91 4.18
N TYR A 200 -6.13 -12.82 4.01
CA TYR A 200 -6.08 -11.71 4.97
C TYR A 200 -6.85 -10.49 4.46
N ARG A 201 -7.99 -10.71 3.79
CA ARG A 201 -8.91 -9.65 3.40
C ARG A 201 -9.89 -9.38 4.55
N VAL A 202 -10.01 -8.12 4.93
CA VAL A 202 -10.88 -7.64 6.00
C VAL A 202 -11.66 -6.43 5.53
N GLN A 203 -12.96 -6.41 5.81
CA GLN A 203 -13.79 -5.22 5.71
C GLN A 203 -14.07 -4.71 7.14
N THR A 204 -13.93 -3.41 7.36
CA THR A 204 -14.17 -2.76 8.66
C THR A 204 -15.65 -2.56 8.93
N ASP A 205 -16.00 -2.32 10.18
CA ASP A 205 -17.24 -1.60 10.50
C ASP A 205 -17.09 -0.14 10.05
N ILE A 206 -18.20 0.63 10.13
CA ILE A 206 -18.15 2.07 9.86
C ILE A 206 -17.32 2.76 10.94
N PHE A 207 -16.35 3.57 10.53
CA PHE A 207 -15.47 4.28 11.45
C PHE A 207 -15.37 5.77 11.15
N ASN A 208 -14.97 6.52 12.15
CA ASN A 208 -14.74 7.96 12.02
C ASN A 208 -13.27 8.26 11.80
N PHE A 209 -12.97 9.24 10.96
CA PHE A 209 -11.65 9.82 10.85
C PHE A 209 -11.74 11.33 10.61
N THR A 210 -10.61 12.01 10.79
CA THR A 210 -10.52 13.46 10.61
C THR A 210 -9.40 13.79 9.65
N LEU A 211 -9.74 14.53 8.62
CA LEU A 211 -8.81 15.08 7.63
C LEU A 211 -8.24 16.41 8.14
N PRO A 212 -6.91 16.55 8.28
CA PRO A 212 -6.28 17.81 8.58
C PRO A 212 -6.33 18.77 7.38
N GLU A 213 -5.91 20.00 7.59
CA GLU A 213 -5.50 20.85 6.48
C GLU A 213 -4.34 20.19 5.72
N ASN A 214 -4.29 20.38 4.39
CA ASN A 214 -3.26 19.74 3.54
C ASN A 214 -3.25 18.21 3.64
N ASN A 215 -4.44 17.58 3.67
CA ASN A 215 -4.57 16.12 3.74
C ASN A 215 -4.28 15.45 2.39
N ILE A 216 -4.02 14.14 2.43
CA ILE A 216 -3.65 13.37 1.24
C ILE A 216 -4.78 13.21 0.22
N LEU A 217 -6.04 13.41 0.61
CA LEU A 217 -7.19 13.38 -0.28
C LEU A 217 -7.42 14.72 -0.98
N ASN A 218 -6.69 15.77 -0.59
CA ASN A 218 -6.87 17.14 -1.10
C ASN A 218 -8.32 17.65 -0.96
N LEU A 219 -8.98 17.22 0.11
CA LEU A 219 -10.32 17.66 0.49
C LEU A 219 -10.26 18.73 1.58
N THR A 220 -11.37 19.45 1.79
CA THR A 220 -11.51 20.36 2.92
C THR A 220 -11.32 19.60 4.24
N SER A 221 -10.58 20.19 5.18
CA SER A 221 -10.41 19.67 6.53
C SER A 221 -11.76 19.42 7.20
N GLN A 222 -12.03 18.19 7.62
CA GLN A 222 -13.30 17.78 8.19
C GLN A 222 -13.21 16.42 8.88
N SER A 223 -14.19 16.14 9.75
CA SER A 223 -14.44 14.78 10.23
C SER A 223 -15.50 14.12 9.36
N THR A 224 -15.33 12.84 9.06
CA THR A 224 -16.22 12.04 8.22
C THR A 224 -16.24 10.59 8.68
N GLN A 225 -17.08 9.79 8.03
CA GLN A 225 -17.16 8.36 8.27
C GLN A 225 -16.80 7.60 7.00
N ALA A 226 -16.22 6.42 7.18
CA ALA A 226 -15.85 5.51 6.11
C ALA A 226 -16.11 4.05 6.47
N VAL A 227 -16.14 3.22 5.44
CA VAL A 227 -15.93 1.77 5.51
C VAL A 227 -14.73 1.45 4.63
N ALA A 228 -13.86 0.56 5.09
CA ALA A 228 -12.69 0.11 4.35
C ALA A 228 -12.75 -1.39 4.08
N ASP A 229 -12.14 -1.82 2.98
CA ASP A 229 -11.95 -3.22 2.63
C ASP A 229 -10.50 -3.38 2.12
N GLY A 230 -9.83 -4.46 2.47
CA GLY A 230 -8.44 -4.59 2.06
C GLY A 230 -7.76 -5.88 2.46
N ASN A 231 -6.66 -6.16 1.75
CA ASN A 231 -5.75 -7.24 2.10
C ASN A 231 -4.58 -6.69 2.92
N TRP A 232 -4.27 -7.37 4.00
CA TRP A 232 -3.35 -6.90 5.01
C TRP A 232 -2.28 -7.94 5.37
N LEU A 233 -1.12 -7.46 5.79
CA LEU A 233 -0.10 -8.28 6.43
C LEU A 233 0.16 -7.74 7.83
N PHE A 234 -0.15 -8.54 8.84
CA PHE A 234 0.08 -8.20 10.24
C PHE A 234 1.14 -9.12 10.83
N LEU A 235 2.36 -8.58 10.95
CA LEU A 235 3.50 -9.31 11.47
C LEU A 235 3.64 -9.14 12.98
N LYS A 236 3.91 -10.25 13.68
CA LYS A 236 4.35 -10.24 15.06
C LYS A 236 5.68 -9.50 15.19
N PRO A 237 6.04 -9.05 16.40
CA PRO A 237 7.32 -8.39 16.62
C PRO A 237 8.49 -9.20 16.06
N LEU A 238 9.29 -8.56 15.23
CA LEU A 238 10.51 -9.16 14.68
C LEU A 238 11.64 -9.11 15.72
N PRO A 239 12.57 -10.07 15.67
CA PRO A 239 13.75 -10.03 16.53
C PRO A 239 14.61 -8.79 16.21
N PRO A 240 15.40 -8.28 17.19
CA PRO A 240 16.35 -7.20 16.95
C PRO A 240 17.28 -7.49 15.79
N GLY A 241 17.55 -6.47 14.96
CA GLY A 241 18.40 -6.59 13.77
C GLY A 241 17.79 -5.88 12.58
N THR A 242 18.42 -6.04 11.42
CA THR A 242 17.93 -5.47 10.15
C THR A 242 17.19 -6.52 9.35
N HIS A 243 15.97 -6.18 8.92
CA HIS A 243 15.11 -7.04 8.12
C HIS A 243 14.71 -6.34 6.83
N GLU A 244 14.58 -7.09 5.75
CA GLU A 244 14.01 -6.62 4.49
C GLU A 244 12.56 -7.12 4.38
N LEU A 245 11.60 -6.20 4.34
CA LEU A 245 10.20 -6.48 4.03
C LEU A 245 9.90 -5.89 2.65
N LYS A 246 9.59 -6.74 1.67
CA LYS A 246 9.20 -6.33 0.34
C LYS A 246 7.73 -6.64 0.11
N VAL A 247 6.98 -5.65 -0.32
CA VAL A 247 5.54 -5.76 -0.57
C VAL A 247 5.21 -5.21 -1.94
N LYS A 248 4.35 -5.92 -2.66
CA LYS A 248 3.84 -5.56 -3.97
C LYS A 248 2.33 -5.79 -3.99
N GLY A 249 1.59 -4.92 -4.66
CA GLY A 249 0.19 -5.11 -4.97
C GLY A 249 -0.08 -4.85 -6.45
N ASP A 250 -1.12 -5.50 -6.97
CA ASP A 250 -1.54 -5.40 -8.37
C ASP A 250 -3.04 -5.10 -8.44
N VAL A 251 -3.42 -4.08 -9.19
CA VAL A 251 -4.81 -3.68 -9.43
C VAL A 251 -5.11 -3.75 -10.92
N ASN A 252 -6.28 -4.26 -11.29
CA ASN A 252 -6.76 -4.17 -12.66
C ASN A 252 -6.91 -2.71 -13.09
N ALA A 253 -6.42 -2.40 -14.28
CA ALA A 253 -6.66 -1.08 -14.87
C ALA A 253 -8.15 -0.93 -15.18
N THR A 254 -8.76 0.11 -14.60
CA THR A 254 -10.10 0.56 -14.96
C THR A 254 -10.16 2.08 -14.93
N SER A 255 -10.94 2.66 -15.83
CA SER A 255 -11.13 4.11 -15.87
C SER A 255 -12.42 4.57 -15.19
N THR A 256 -13.34 3.63 -14.93
CA THR A 256 -14.66 3.95 -14.38
C THR A 256 -15.15 2.83 -13.50
N ILE A 257 -15.72 3.17 -12.36
CA ILE A 257 -16.51 2.28 -11.50
C ILE A 257 -17.92 2.83 -11.37
N VAL A 258 -18.90 1.96 -11.19
CA VAL A 258 -20.31 2.34 -11.02
C VAL A 258 -20.77 1.92 -9.63
N ILE A 259 -21.22 2.90 -8.84
CA ILE A 259 -21.73 2.66 -7.48
C ILE A 259 -23.13 3.28 -7.41
N ASN A 260 -24.13 2.48 -7.12
CA ASN A 260 -25.54 2.90 -7.06
C ASN A 260 -26.00 3.66 -8.32
N GLY A 261 -25.54 3.23 -9.50
CA GLY A 261 -25.87 3.85 -10.78
C GLY A 261 -25.13 5.16 -11.09
N ASN A 262 -24.25 5.62 -10.21
CA ASN A 262 -23.38 6.77 -10.44
C ASN A 262 -22.00 6.30 -10.90
N GLU A 263 -21.44 7.01 -11.89
CA GLU A 263 -20.10 6.75 -12.41
C GLU A 263 -19.07 7.56 -11.61
N TYR A 264 -17.97 6.88 -11.23
CA TYR A 264 -16.82 7.48 -10.58
C TYR A 264 -15.55 7.08 -11.34
N ASN A 265 -14.50 7.88 -11.21
CA ASN A 265 -13.20 7.49 -11.70
C ASN A 265 -12.70 6.29 -10.90
N GLY A 266 -12.41 5.20 -11.61
CA GLY A 266 -11.84 4.01 -11.01
C GLY A 266 -10.32 4.07 -10.90
N PRO A 267 -9.71 3.12 -10.18
CA PRO A 267 -8.26 3.00 -10.14
C PRO A 267 -7.71 2.72 -11.54
N VAL A 268 -6.62 3.37 -11.87
CA VAL A 268 -5.82 3.05 -13.07
C VAL A 268 -4.77 2.05 -12.64
N GLY A 269 -4.57 0.98 -13.41
CA GLY A 269 -3.72 -0.16 -13.05
C GLY A 269 -2.48 0.21 -12.26
N TRP A 270 -2.38 -0.31 -11.05
CA TRP A 270 -1.32 -0.03 -10.11
C TRP A 270 -0.48 -1.30 -9.91
N ASN A 271 0.82 -1.17 -9.97
CA ASN A 271 1.76 -2.28 -9.84
C ASN A 271 3.09 -1.75 -9.32
N TYR A 272 3.14 -1.42 -8.04
CA TYR A 272 4.36 -0.89 -7.44
C TYR A 272 4.85 -1.77 -6.30
N THR A 273 6.15 -1.68 -6.06
CA THR A 273 6.82 -2.40 -5.00
C THR A 273 7.36 -1.42 -3.97
N THR A 274 7.04 -1.66 -2.71
CA THR A 274 7.68 -0.99 -1.58
C THR A 274 8.61 -1.97 -0.88
N THR A 275 9.88 -1.61 -0.77
CA THR A 275 10.87 -2.36 0.01
C THR A 275 11.20 -1.58 1.26
N TYR A 276 11.02 -2.20 2.42
CA TYR A 276 11.41 -1.65 3.70
C TYR A 276 12.68 -2.32 4.21
N ILE A 277 13.66 -1.51 4.59
CA ILE A 277 14.80 -1.92 5.42
C ILE A 277 14.44 -1.54 6.86
N LEU A 278 14.04 -2.53 7.64
CA LEU A 278 13.53 -2.37 8.99
C LEU A 278 14.65 -2.62 9.99
N ASN A 279 15.07 -1.60 10.73
CA ASN A 279 16.03 -1.72 11.80
C ASN A 279 15.29 -1.86 13.14
N ILE A 280 15.17 -3.07 13.65
CA ILE A 280 14.51 -3.35 14.93
C ILE A 280 15.51 -3.13 16.07
N LYS A 281 15.23 -2.15 16.96
CA LYS A 281 16.16 -1.68 18.00
C LYS A 281 15.62 -1.83 19.41
#